data_0ad91265dc77690c5b3ed4a3619e02c8
#
_entry.id   0ad91265dc77690c5b3ed4a3619e02c8
#
_cell.length_a   1.000
_cell.length_b   1.000
_cell.length_c   1.000
_cell.angle_alpha   90.00
_cell.angle_beta   90.00
_cell.angle_gamma   90.00
#
_symmetry.space_group_name_H-M   'P 1'
#
loop_
_entity.id
_entity.type
_entity.pdbx_description
1 polymer ?
#
loop_
_entity_poly.entity_id
_entity_poly.type
_entity_poly.pdbx_seq_one_letter_code
_entity_poly.pdbx_strand_id
1 'polypeptide(L)'
;MGTPDFAVASLQFLLEAGYPVVAVVTAPDKPGGRGLKQMLSSAVKKFALAHSLPLLQPSNLKSKKFIEELKTLNVDLQVVVAFRMLPESVWAMPRYGTMNLHGSLLPAYRGAAPIQWAIINGETITGVTTFLLQHEIDTGKTLLQRELPILVEDDAGSLHDRMMYAGAALVVASVDQICAGTLSPAVQDETKASHAPKIHHEDGRIFWNKPVNEIQNLIRGMSPFPGAWTTLDGMEWKIWKSKIHSFNNEGTPGKIKLDGKCLLVQTKDGVIEILEAQMAGKRKMTIPDFLNGYKIKDWSLT
;
A
#
# COMPACT_ATOMS: atom_id res chain seq x y z
N MET A 1 2.01 -2.19 17.10
CA MET A 1 2.94 -1.19 16.53
C MET A 1 2.51 -0.85 15.11
N GLY A 2 2.40 0.42 14.72
CA GLY A 2 1.93 0.81 13.39
C GLY A 2 1.93 2.31 13.17
N THR A 3 1.68 2.76 11.93
CA THR A 3 1.68 4.19 11.60
C THR A 3 0.44 4.64 10.80
N PRO A 4 0.10 4.02 9.62
CA PRO A 4 -1.02 4.45 8.76
C PRO A 4 -2.37 3.91 9.23
N ASP A 5 -3.42 4.29 8.49
CA ASP A 5 -4.79 3.82 8.71
C ASP A 5 -4.92 2.30 8.64
N PHE A 6 -4.12 1.64 7.80
CA PHE A 6 -4.06 0.17 7.72
C PHE A 6 -3.79 -0.49 9.08
N ALA A 7 -2.96 0.15 9.92
CA ALA A 7 -2.68 -0.33 11.27
C ALA A 7 -3.78 0.03 12.27
N VAL A 8 -4.54 1.10 12.02
CA VAL A 8 -5.67 1.51 12.89
C VAL A 8 -6.76 0.44 12.88
N ALA A 9 -7.14 -0.08 11.72
CA ALA A 9 -8.16 -1.12 11.62
C ALA A 9 -7.82 -2.36 12.46
N SER A 10 -6.56 -2.82 12.39
CA SER A 10 -6.11 -3.96 13.22
C SER A 10 -6.15 -3.65 14.72
N LEU A 11 -5.77 -2.44 15.13
CA LEU A 11 -5.84 -2.01 16.52
C LEU A 11 -7.30 -1.95 17.02
N GLN A 12 -8.18 -1.40 16.21
CA GLN A 12 -9.61 -1.31 16.49
C GLN A 12 -10.23 -2.70 16.71
N PHE A 13 -9.99 -3.62 15.77
CA PHE A 13 -10.55 -4.99 15.85
C PHE A 13 -10.03 -5.76 17.07
N LEU A 14 -8.77 -5.58 17.47
CA LEU A 14 -8.23 -6.17 18.70
C LEU A 14 -8.94 -5.62 19.95
N LEU A 15 -9.23 -4.32 20.02
CA LEU A 15 -9.97 -3.71 21.12
C LEU A 15 -11.43 -4.20 21.15
N GLU A 16 -12.10 -4.25 20.00
CA GLU A 16 -13.48 -4.75 19.88
C GLU A 16 -13.59 -6.23 20.26
N ALA A 17 -12.56 -7.02 19.99
CA ALA A 17 -12.45 -8.41 20.42
C ALA A 17 -12.10 -8.57 21.92
N GLY A 18 -11.91 -7.46 22.65
CA GLY A 18 -11.66 -7.48 24.10
C GLY A 18 -10.22 -7.79 24.50
N TYR A 19 -9.26 -7.76 23.56
CA TYR A 19 -7.87 -7.98 23.89
C TYR A 19 -7.25 -6.80 24.66
N PRO A 20 -6.49 -7.07 25.75
CA PRO A 20 -5.85 -6.03 26.55
C PRO A 20 -4.66 -5.43 25.76
N VAL A 21 -4.87 -4.27 25.16
CA VAL A 21 -3.80 -3.51 24.48
C VAL A 21 -3.09 -2.65 25.52
N VAL A 22 -1.95 -3.13 26.01
CA VAL A 22 -1.19 -2.49 27.10
C VAL A 22 -0.40 -1.26 26.64
N ALA A 23 -0.02 -1.19 25.37
CA ALA A 23 0.59 0.01 24.77
C ALA A 23 0.47 0.01 23.25
N VAL A 24 0.50 1.19 22.67
CA VAL A 24 0.55 1.46 21.24
C VAL A 24 1.86 2.15 20.90
N VAL A 25 2.60 1.61 19.93
CA VAL A 25 3.86 2.21 19.46
C VAL A 25 3.68 2.74 18.05
N THR A 26 3.98 4.02 17.83
CA THR A 26 3.87 4.64 16.52
C THR A 26 5.06 5.56 16.21
N ALA A 27 5.13 6.04 14.97
CA ALA A 27 6.17 7.00 14.59
C ALA A 27 6.01 8.33 15.34
N PRO A 28 7.12 9.02 15.65
CA PRO A 28 7.06 10.40 16.16
C PRO A 28 6.36 11.33 15.18
N ASP A 29 5.76 12.39 15.72
CA ASP A 29 5.20 13.46 14.91
C ASP A 29 6.30 14.11 14.06
N LYS A 30 5.97 14.49 12.85
CA LYS A 30 6.90 15.10 11.89
C LYS A 30 6.36 16.43 11.40
N PRO A 31 7.23 17.43 11.16
CA PRO A 31 6.81 18.62 10.42
C PRO A 31 6.27 18.25 9.05
N GLY A 32 5.15 18.87 8.65
CA GLY A 32 4.51 18.61 7.37
C GLY A 32 3.55 19.72 6.97
N GLY A 33 2.75 19.48 5.91
CA GLY A 33 1.91 20.49 5.30
C GLY A 33 2.71 21.51 4.47
N ARG A 34 2.03 22.49 3.86
CA ARG A 34 2.67 23.54 3.07
C ARG A 34 3.65 24.35 3.97
N GLY A 35 4.92 24.36 3.59
CA GLY A 35 5.98 25.06 4.31
C GLY A 35 6.38 24.42 5.64
N LEU A 36 6.04 23.12 5.88
CA LEU A 36 6.40 22.35 7.08
C LEU A 36 5.94 23.00 8.41
N LYS A 37 4.88 23.81 8.37
CA LYS A 37 4.40 24.59 9.54
C LYS A 37 3.49 23.81 10.49
N GLN A 38 3.04 22.61 10.10
CA GLN A 38 2.15 21.79 10.92
C GLN A 38 2.87 20.53 11.39
N MET A 39 2.64 20.12 12.64
CA MET A 39 3.06 18.81 13.12
C MET A 39 2.03 17.77 12.70
N LEU A 40 2.43 16.83 11.85
CA LEU A 40 1.58 15.74 11.41
C LEU A 40 1.74 14.54 12.34
N SER A 41 0.64 14.17 12.96
CA SER A 41 0.53 12.97 13.80
C SER A 41 0.07 11.78 12.96
N SER A 42 0.57 10.59 13.29
CA SER A 42 0.13 9.35 12.64
C SER A 42 -1.35 9.06 12.91
N ALA A 43 -2.01 8.31 12.02
CA ALA A 43 -3.37 7.84 12.22
C ALA A 43 -3.49 7.01 13.51
N VAL A 44 -2.53 6.13 13.75
CA VAL A 44 -2.45 5.29 14.96
C VAL A 44 -2.34 6.15 16.23
N LYS A 45 -1.57 7.26 16.23
CA LYS A 45 -1.52 8.18 17.38
C LYS A 45 -2.88 8.79 17.66
N LYS A 46 -3.54 9.31 16.63
CA LYS A 46 -4.86 9.94 16.78
C LYS A 46 -5.88 8.96 17.38
N PHE A 47 -5.87 7.75 16.87
CA PHE A 47 -6.74 6.68 17.36
C PHE A 47 -6.41 6.29 18.81
N ALA A 48 -5.14 6.09 19.15
CA ALA A 48 -4.70 5.74 20.50
C ALA A 48 -5.12 6.79 21.54
N LEU A 49 -4.94 8.09 21.23
CA LEU A 49 -5.35 9.19 22.10
C LEU A 49 -6.89 9.23 22.27
N ALA A 50 -7.66 9.03 21.21
CA ALA A 50 -9.11 9.02 21.27
C ALA A 50 -9.67 7.86 22.15
N HIS A 51 -8.90 6.77 22.29
CA HIS A 51 -9.26 5.61 23.09
C HIS A 51 -8.49 5.52 24.42
N SER A 52 -7.80 6.58 24.81
CA SER A 52 -7.02 6.66 26.07
C SER A 52 -5.99 5.53 26.23
N LEU A 53 -5.41 5.03 25.11
CA LEU A 53 -4.41 3.97 25.13
C LEU A 53 -3.01 4.53 25.44
N PRO A 54 -2.20 3.82 26.25
CA PRO A 54 -0.81 4.20 26.47
C PRO A 54 -0.05 4.28 25.15
N LEU A 55 0.68 5.37 24.91
CA LEU A 55 1.30 5.69 23.62
C LEU A 55 2.80 5.90 23.76
N LEU A 56 3.58 5.16 22.96
CA LEU A 56 5.02 5.29 22.83
C LEU A 56 5.40 5.78 21.44
N GLN A 57 6.24 6.82 21.36
CA GLN A 57 6.69 7.40 20.10
C GLN A 57 8.25 7.48 20.05
N PRO A 58 8.95 6.32 20.04
CA PRO A 58 10.40 6.33 20.05
C PRO A 58 10.95 6.89 18.73
N SER A 59 11.87 7.87 18.81
CA SER A 59 12.63 8.33 17.65
C SER A 59 13.63 7.27 17.17
N ASN A 60 14.25 6.57 18.13
CA ASN A 60 15.18 5.47 17.87
C ASN A 60 14.70 4.18 18.56
N LEU A 61 14.37 3.17 17.76
CA LEU A 61 13.91 1.85 18.23
C LEU A 61 15.02 1.03 18.92
N LYS A 62 16.30 1.41 18.75
CA LYS A 62 17.45 0.77 19.38
C LYS A 62 17.87 1.44 20.70
N SER A 63 17.17 2.50 21.14
CA SER A 63 17.55 3.21 22.36
C SER A 63 17.30 2.34 23.59
N LYS A 64 18.26 2.32 24.52
CA LYS A 64 18.15 1.57 25.79
C LYS A 64 16.88 1.96 26.55
N LYS A 65 16.58 3.25 26.64
CA LYS A 65 15.36 3.75 27.30
C LYS A 65 14.10 3.10 26.75
N PHE A 66 13.92 3.09 25.43
CA PHE A 66 12.73 2.49 24.80
C PHE A 66 12.67 0.96 25.04
N ILE A 67 13.81 0.27 24.92
CA ILE A 67 13.87 -1.19 25.13
C ILE A 67 13.52 -1.52 26.58
N GLU A 68 14.02 -0.77 27.56
CA GLU A 68 13.69 -0.96 28.97
C GLU A 68 12.22 -0.66 29.25
N GLU A 69 11.70 0.46 28.74
CA GLU A 69 10.29 0.80 28.85
C GLU A 69 9.38 -0.30 28.25
N LEU A 70 9.74 -0.82 27.08
CA LEU A 70 8.99 -1.91 26.44
C LEU A 70 9.04 -3.21 27.24
N LYS A 71 10.19 -3.52 27.87
CA LYS A 71 10.35 -4.69 28.76
C LYS A 71 9.43 -4.63 29.98
N THR A 72 9.26 -3.44 30.58
CA THR A 72 8.40 -3.29 31.76
C THR A 72 6.93 -3.58 31.48
N LEU A 73 6.51 -3.51 30.22
CA LEU A 73 5.14 -3.85 29.83
C LEU A 73 4.85 -5.35 29.86
N ASN A 74 5.89 -6.19 29.87
CA ASN A 74 5.80 -7.65 29.94
C ASN A 74 4.75 -8.25 29.00
N VAL A 75 4.79 -7.85 27.73
CA VAL A 75 3.80 -8.25 26.73
C VAL A 75 4.02 -9.69 26.24
N ASP A 76 2.95 -10.46 26.09
CA ASP A 76 3.01 -11.83 25.59
C ASP A 76 3.20 -11.89 24.07
N LEU A 77 2.61 -10.95 23.34
CA LEU A 77 2.63 -10.85 21.88
C LEU A 77 2.76 -9.39 21.43
N GLN A 78 3.57 -9.16 20.40
CA GLN A 78 3.56 -7.89 19.68
C GLN A 78 2.89 -8.07 18.31
N VAL A 79 2.04 -7.13 17.94
CA VAL A 79 1.42 -7.05 16.61
C VAL A 79 1.99 -5.83 15.89
N VAL A 80 2.52 -6.04 14.69
CA VAL A 80 3.11 -5.00 13.84
C VAL A 80 2.33 -4.90 12.54
N VAL A 81 1.95 -3.70 12.16
CA VAL A 81 1.23 -3.45 10.90
C VAL A 81 1.76 -2.16 10.30
N ALA A 82 2.35 -2.24 9.11
CA ALA A 82 2.90 -1.09 8.37
C ALA A 82 3.74 -0.17 9.27
N PHE A 83 4.84 -0.70 9.78
CA PHE A 83 5.75 0.01 10.68
C PHE A 83 7.20 -0.01 10.17
N ARG A 84 8.08 0.71 10.85
CA ARG A 84 9.52 0.70 10.59
C ARG A 84 10.10 -0.68 10.93
N MET A 85 11.22 -1.04 10.29
CA MET A 85 11.97 -2.25 10.63
C MET A 85 12.33 -2.24 12.12
N LEU A 86 11.96 -3.31 12.80
CA LEU A 86 12.25 -3.51 14.23
C LEU A 86 13.61 -4.18 14.40
N PRO A 87 14.44 -3.71 15.37
CA PRO A 87 15.63 -4.44 15.75
C PRO A 87 15.27 -5.73 16.49
N GLU A 88 16.15 -6.72 16.45
CA GLU A 88 15.96 -8.02 17.11
C GLU A 88 15.63 -7.87 18.59
N SER A 89 16.35 -6.98 19.30
CA SER A 89 16.09 -6.66 20.70
C SER A 89 14.66 -6.20 21.03
N VAL A 90 13.87 -5.87 20.02
CA VAL A 90 12.45 -5.50 20.14
C VAL A 90 11.55 -6.64 19.69
N TRP A 91 11.77 -7.19 18.47
CA TRP A 91 10.83 -8.18 17.94
C TRP A 91 10.98 -9.57 18.59
N ALA A 92 12.14 -9.92 19.12
CA ALA A 92 12.35 -11.19 19.80
C ALA A 92 11.97 -11.18 21.30
N MET A 93 11.48 -10.03 21.82
CA MET A 93 11.21 -9.84 23.24
C MET A 93 9.99 -10.62 23.77
N PRO A 94 8.82 -10.63 23.08
CA PRO A 94 7.63 -11.27 23.61
C PRO A 94 7.70 -12.80 23.60
N ARG A 95 7.02 -13.43 24.56
CA ARG A 95 6.96 -14.90 24.67
C ARG A 95 6.45 -15.58 23.40
N TYR A 96 5.41 -15.04 22.77
CA TYR A 96 4.85 -15.56 21.52
C TYR A 96 5.44 -14.91 20.26
N GLY A 97 6.51 -14.09 20.44
CA GLY A 97 7.17 -13.38 19.35
C GLY A 97 6.40 -12.14 18.89
N THR A 98 6.78 -11.67 17.71
CA THR A 98 6.16 -10.51 17.07
C THR A 98 5.52 -10.94 15.77
N MET A 99 4.22 -10.74 15.66
CA MET A 99 3.44 -11.02 14.47
C MET A 99 3.35 -9.76 13.59
N ASN A 100 3.50 -9.93 12.28
CA ASN A 100 3.24 -8.87 11.30
C ASN A 100 2.04 -9.26 10.42
N LEU A 101 1.27 -8.26 10.00
CA LEU A 101 0.30 -8.33 8.93
C LEU A 101 0.91 -7.79 7.65
N HIS A 102 1.03 -8.65 6.62
CA HIS A 102 1.56 -8.30 5.31
C HIS A 102 0.46 -8.27 4.25
N GLY A 103 0.57 -7.34 3.30
CA GLY A 103 -0.43 -7.10 2.27
C GLY A 103 -0.24 -7.96 1.01
N SER A 104 0.08 -9.23 1.15
CA SER A 104 0.10 -10.22 0.07
C SER A 104 -0.12 -11.63 0.60
N LEU A 105 -0.23 -12.60 -0.32
CA LEU A 105 -0.14 -14.03 -0.02
C LEU A 105 1.33 -14.45 -0.01
N LEU A 106 1.99 -14.36 1.14
CA LEU A 106 3.38 -14.78 1.28
C LEU A 106 3.56 -16.25 0.88
N PRO A 107 4.65 -16.61 0.19
CA PRO A 107 5.89 -15.86 0.00
C PRO A 107 5.90 -14.90 -1.21
N ALA A 108 4.79 -14.75 -1.94
CA ALA A 108 4.72 -13.81 -3.04
C ALA A 108 4.68 -12.36 -2.53
N TYR A 109 5.35 -11.46 -3.26
CA TYR A 109 5.33 -10.01 -3.00
C TYR A 109 5.87 -9.61 -1.62
N ARG A 110 6.98 -10.20 -1.17
CA ARG A 110 7.72 -9.72 0.01
C ARG A 110 8.22 -8.29 -0.23
N GLY A 111 8.11 -7.41 0.77
CA GLY A 111 8.66 -6.05 0.68
C GLY A 111 7.65 -4.92 0.93
N ALA A 112 7.97 -3.75 0.39
CA ALA A 112 7.36 -2.49 0.83
C ALA A 112 6.03 -2.12 0.15
N ALA A 113 5.74 -2.67 -1.05
CA ALA A 113 4.61 -2.23 -1.87
C ALA A 113 3.81 -3.40 -2.50
N PRO A 114 3.43 -4.45 -1.72
CA PRO A 114 2.81 -5.65 -2.26
C PRO A 114 1.49 -5.39 -3.00
N ILE A 115 0.67 -4.47 -2.49
CA ILE A 115 -0.65 -4.14 -3.07
C ILE A 115 -0.50 -3.54 -4.46
N GLN A 116 0.39 -2.56 -4.60
CA GLN A 116 0.64 -1.91 -5.89
C GLN A 116 1.21 -2.88 -6.91
N TRP A 117 2.23 -3.66 -6.53
CA TRP A 117 2.87 -4.60 -7.45
C TRP A 117 1.95 -5.73 -7.88
N ALA A 118 1.05 -6.21 -7.03
CA ALA A 118 0.05 -7.20 -7.44
C ALA A 118 -0.84 -6.66 -8.58
N ILE A 119 -1.31 -5.41 -8.49
CA ILE A 119 -2.11 -4.79 -9.56
C ILE A 119 -1.27 -4.52 -10.81
N ILE A 120 -0.07 -3.95 -10.66
CA ILE A 120 0.83 -3.62 -11.77
C ILE A 120 1.16 -4.87 -12.59
N ASN A 121 1.40 -5.99 -11.91
CA ASN A 121 1.71 -7.27 -12.54
C ASN A 121 0.48 -7.99 -13.12
N GLY A 122 -0.73 -7.43 -12.94
CA GLY A 122 -1.96 -7.96 -13.52
C GLY A 122 -2.52 -9.18 -12.79
N GLU A 123 -2.19 -9.34 -11.51
CA GLU A 123 -2.79 -10.39 -10.70
C GLU A 123 -4.30 -10.21 -10.60
N THR A 124 -5.02 -11.31 -10.53
CA THR A 124 -6.48 -11.35 -10.33
C THR A 124 -6.86 -11.72 -8.91
N ILE A 125 -5.91 -12.27 -8.16
CA ILE A 125 -6.03 -12.67 -6.76
C ILE A 125 -4.82 -12.15 -6.00
N THR A 126 -5.05 -11.63 -4.82
CA THR A 126 -4.05 -11.29 -3.82
C THR A 126 -4.55 -11.70 -2.45
N GLY A 127 -4.01 -11.15 -1.38
CA GLY A 127 -4.51 -11.43 -0.05
C GLY A 127 -3.69 -10.78 1.04
N VAL A 128 -3.94 -11.22 2.25
CA VAL A 128 -3.23 -10.80 3.45
C VAL A 128 -2.68 -12.01 4.18
N THR A 129 -1.50 -11.85 4.77
CA THR A 129 -0.82 -12.89 5.54
C THR A 129 -0.42 -12.35 6.90
N THR A 130 -0.73 -13.07 7.97
CA THR A 130 -0.08 -12.89 9.26
C THR A 130 1.11 -13.85 9.36
N PHE A 131 2.25 -13.37 9.89
CA PHE A 131 3.46 -14.18 10.02
C PHE A 131 4.31 -13.71 11.21
N LEU A 132 5.21 -14.54 11.72
CA LEU A 132 6.14 -14.18 12.78
C LEU A 132 7.39 -13.51 12.20
N LEU A 133 7.84 -12.42 12.83
CA LEU A 133 9.06 -11.74 12.40
C LEU A 133 10.28 -12.59 12.66
N GLN A 134 11.25 -12.48 11.75
CA GLN A 134 12.61 -12.99 11.88
C GLN A 134 13.62 -12.01 11.27
N HIS A 135 14.91 -12.40 11.17
CA HIS A 135 15.97 -11.50 10.70
C HIS A 135 15.76 -10.97 9.28
N GLU A 136 15.34 -11.85 8.36
CA GLU A 136 15.13 -11.48 6.97
C GLU A 136 13.71 -10.93 6.76
N ILE A 137 13.60 -9.95 5.85
CA ILE A 137 12.34 -9.23 5.61
C ILE A 137 11.30 -10.19 5.03
N ASP A 138 10.15 -10.29 5.71
CA ASP A 138 8.94 -11.01 5.31
C ASP A 138 9.13 -12.52 5.02
N THR A 139 10.19 -13.14 5.61
CA THR A 139 10.51 -14.57 5.41
C THR A 139 10.06 -15.47 6.57
N GLY A 140 9.56 -14.90 7.65
CA GLY A 140 9.15 -15.65 8.84
C GLY A 140 7.99 -16.62 8.58
N LYS A 141 7.79 -17.56 9.52
CA LYS A 141 6.73 -18.56 9.41
C LYS A 141 5.36 -17.90 9.31
N THR A 142 4.59 -18.29 8.29
CA THR A 142 3.21 -17.82 8.11
C THR A 142 2.29 -18.45 9.17
N LEU A 143 1.35 -17.65 9.65
CA LEU A 143 0.35 -18.06 10.62
C LEU A 143 -0.97 -18.36 9.93
N LEU A 144 -1.61 -17.32 9.39
CA LEU A 144 -2.84 -17.41 8.62
C LEU A 144 -2.73 -16.59 7.34
N GLN A 145 -3.52 -17.00 6.33
CA GLN A 145 -3.67 -16.28 5.06
C GLN A 145 -5.14 -16.14 4.72
N ARG A 146 -5.46 -15.06 4.03
CA ARG A 146 -6.79 -14.83 3.45
C ARG A 146 -6.67 -14.28 2.04
N GLU A 147 -7.22 -14.99 1.08
CA GLU A 147 -7.30 -14.55 -0.32
C GLU A 147 -8.36 -13.46 -0.51
N LEU A 148 -8.08 -12.55 -1.42
CA LEU A 148 -9.00 -11.51 -1.90
C LEU A 148 -8.89 -11.38 -3.42
N PRO A 149 -10.01 -11.29 -4.15
CA PRO A 149 -9.97 -10.98 -5.57
C PRO A 149 -9.53 -9.54 -5.81
N ILE A 150 -8.77 -9.31 -6.87
CA ILE A 150 -8.53 -7.97 -7.42
C ILE A 150 -9.59 -7.72 -8.49
N LEU A 151 -10.48 -6.77 -8.24
CA LEU A 151 -11.56 -6.45 -9.17
C LEU A 151 -11.03 -5.64 -10.35
N VAL A 152 -11.74 -5.68 -11.46
CA VAL A 152 -11.36 -4.94 -12.68
C VAL A 152 -11.32 -3.43 -12.43
N GLU A 153 -12.20 -2.94 -11.57
CA GLU A 153 -12.30 -1.53 -11.20
C GLU A 153 -11.35 -1.11 -10.07
N ASP A 154 -10.68 -2.07 -9.41
CA ASP A 154 -9.79 -1.73 -8.31
C ASP A 154 -8.58 -0.93 -8.79
N ASP A 155 -8.27 0.10 -8.02
CA ASP A 155 -6.94 0.70 -7.94
C ASP A 155 -6.25 0.28 -6.63
N ALA A 156 -5.01 0.70 -6.44
CA ALA A 156 -4.28 0.34 -5.21
C ALA A 156 -4.95 0.89 -3.94
N GLY A 157 -5.69 2.00 -4.04
CA GLY A 157 -6.42 2.59 -2.91
C GLY A 157 -7.63 1.74 -2.51
N SER A 158 -8.51 1.39 -3.47
CA SER A 158 -9.70 0.59 -3.19
C SER A 158 -9.34 -0.83 -2.71
N LEU A 159 -8.31 -1.44 -3.32
CA LEU A 159 -7.81 -2.74 -2.88
C LEU A 159 -7.20 -2.65 -1.48
N HIS A 160 -6.40 -1.62 -1.19
CA HIS A 160 -5.85 -1.35 0.14
C HIS A 160 -6.95 -1.32 1.20
N ASP A 161 -8.04 -0.60 0.95
CA ASP A 161 -9.12 -0.44 1.92
C ASP A 161 -9.84 -1.78 2.20
N ARG A 162 -10.07 -2.61 1.18
CA ARG A 162 -10.63 -3.95 1.36
C ARG A 162 -9.67 -4.87 2.12
N MET A 163 -8.37 -4.83 1.79
CA MET A 163 -7.34 -5.62 2.46
C MET A 163 -7.12 -5.21 3.90
N MET A 164 -7.29 -3.93 4.22
CA MET A 164 -7.19 -3.39 5.57
C MET A 164 -8.17 -4.08 6.53
N TYR A 165 -9.43 -4.18 6.16
CA TYR A 165 -10.44 -4.84 7.00
C TYR A 165 -10.29 -6.36 7.03
N ALA A 166 -9.99 -6.98 5.89
CA ALA A 166 -9.72 -8.41 5.84
C ALA A 166 -8.50 -8.80 6.68
N GLY A 167 -7.47 -7.98 6.65
CA GLY A 167 -6.25 -8.13 7.46
C GLY A 167 -6.50 -7.92 8.95
N ALA A 168 -7.32 -6.93 9.32
CA ALA A 168 -7.69 -6.70 10.72
C ALA A 168 -8.41 -7.93 11.32
N ALA A 169 -9.36 -8.51 10.60
CA ALA A 169 -10.02 -9.73 11.01
C ALA A 169 -9.05 -10.92 11.10
N LEU A 170 -8.10 -11.02 10.17
CA LEU A 170 -7.07 -12.07 10.18
C LEU A 170 -6.11 -11.93 11.37
N VAL A 171 -5.78 -10.70 11.78
CA VAL A 171 -4.98 -10.42 12.98
C VAL A 171 -5.67 -10.97 14.20
N VAL A 172 -6.98 -10.69 14.40
CA VAL A 172 -7.75 -11.21 15.54
C VAL A 172 -7.76 -12.73 15.52
N ALA A 173 -8.11 -13.36 14.39
CA ALA A 173 -8.12 -14.81 14.26
C ALA A 173 -6.76 -15.46 14.56
N SER A 174 -5.67 -14.79 14.21
CA SER A 174 -4.31 -15.26 14.53
C SER A 174 -4.02 -15.16 16.03
N VAL A 175 -4.45 -14.08 16.68
CA VAL A 175 -4.31 -13.92 18.14
C VAL A 175 -5.14 -14.96 18.88
N ASP A 176 -6.38 -15.22 18.45
CA ASP A 176 -7.25 -16.26 19.02
C ASP A 176 -6.55 -17.63 19.01
N GLN A 177 -5.97 -18.01 17.86
CA GLN A 177 -5.27 -19.31 17.73
C GLN A 177 -3.96 -19.36 18.52
N ILE A 178 -3.22 -18.25 18.65
CA ILE A 178 -2.04 -18.16 19.52
C ILE A 178 -2.46 -18.38 20.97
N CYS A 179 -3.51 -17.71 21.44
CA CYS A 179 -4.01 -17.84 22.81
C CYS A 179 -4.55 -19.24 23.11
N ALA A 180 -5.21 -19.86 22.15
CA ALA A 180 -5.71 -21.24 22.26
C ALA A 180 -4.61 -22.31 22.14
N GLY A 181 -3.39 -21.94 21.71
CA GLY A 181 -2.30 -22.90 21.46
C GLY A 181 -2.56 -23.83 20.26
N THR A 182 -3.48 -23.45 19.36
CA THR A 182 -3.88 -24.26 18.19
C THR A 182 -3.18 -23.85 16.90
N LEU A 183 -2.40 -22.79 16.94
CA LEU A 183 -1.71 -22.27 15.77
C LEU A 183 -0.58 -23.21 15.31
N SER A 184 -0.51 -23.47 14.01
CA SER A 184 0.54 -24.28 13.38
C SER A 184 1.30 -23.43 12.35
N PRO A 185 2.38 -22.72 12.76
CA PRO A 185 3.14 -21.86 11.85
C PRO A 185 3.82 -22.66 10.73
N ALA A 186 3.60 -22.26 9.47
CA ALA A 186 4.15 -22.92 8.30
C ALA A 186 5.42 -22.20 7.78
N VAL A 187 6.42 -22.96 7.36
CA VAL A 187 7.60 -22.41 6.67
C VAL A 187 7.20 -21.99 5.26
N GLN A 188 7.66 -20.84 4.83
CA GLN A 188 7.41 -20.35 3.47
C GLN A 188 8.16 -21.15 2.42
N ASP A 189 7.54 -21.40 1.27
CA ASP A 189 8.14 -22.09 0.12
C ASP A 189 8.95 -21.07 -0.70
N GLU A 190 10.26 -21.08 -0.57
CA GLU A 190 11.16 -20.13 -1.24
C GLU A 190 11.06 -20.19 -2.79
N THR A 191 10.61 -21.29 -3.36
CA THR A 191 10.45 -21.42 -4.81
C THR A 191 9.32 -20.54 -5.37
N LYS A 192 8.39 -20.11 -4.51
CA LYS A 192 7.26 -19.25 -4.84
C LYS A 192 7.48 -17.79 -4.40
N ALA A 193 8.64 -17.47 -3.87
CA ALA A 193 8.94 -16.14 -3.39
C ALA A 193 9.07 -15.15 -4.55
N SER A 194 8.45 -13.98 -4.38
CA SER A 194 8.67 -12.82 -5.25
C SER A 194 8.78 -11.54 -4.44
N HIS A 195 9.33 -10.49 -5.06
CA HIS A 195 9.62 -9.23 -4.38
C HIS A 195 8.68 -8.11 -4.82
N ALA A 196 8.32 -7.25 -3.85
CA ALA A 196 7.54 -6.03 -4.04
C ALA A 196 8.35 -4.84 -3.48
N PRO A 197 9.36 -4.35 -4.19
CA PRO A 197 10.21 -3.27 -3.72
C PRO A 197 9.40 -1.98 -3.51
N LYS A 198 10.00 -1.06 -2.78
CA LYS A 198 9.44 0.29 -2.62
C LYS A 198 9.29 0.94 -3.99
N ILE A 199 8.12 1.52 -4.23
CA ILE A 199 7.85 2.27 -5.46
C ILE A 199 8.51 3.64 -5.40
N HIS A 200 9.23 3.99 -6.45
CA HIS A 200 9.82 5.29 -6.69
C HIS A 200 9.08 6.02 -7.81
N HIS A 201 9.37 7.30 -7.99
CA HIS A 201 8.72 8.14 -9.01
C HIS A 201 8.85 7.55 -10.42
N GLU A 202 10.05 7.06 -10.76
CA GLU A 202 10.33 6.51 -12.08
C GLU A 202 9.54 5.24 -12.41
N ASP A 203 9.17 4.44 -11.41
CA ASP A 203 8.35 3.25 -11.60
C ASP A 203 6.94 3.60 -12.11
N GLY A 204 6.49 4.84 -11.91
CA GLY A 204 5.22 5.34 -12.40
C GLY A 204 5.23 5.86 -13.83
N ARG A 205 6.38 5.88 -14.52
CA ARG A 205 6.47 6.38 -15.89
C ARG A 205 5.73 5.46 -16.87
N ILE A 206 4.84 6.05 -17.67
CA ILE A 206 4.07 5.32 -18.68
C ILE A 206 4.92 5.24 -19.96
N PHE A 207 5.14 4.02 -20.45
CA PHE A 207 5.70 3.74 -21.75
C PHE A 207 4.60 3.30 -22.71
N TRP A 208 4.18 4.20 -23.58
CA TRP A 208 3.01 3.98 -24.46
C TRP A 208 3.19 2.84 -25.46
N ASN A 209 4.42 2.41 -25.74
CA ASN A 209 4.74 1.25 -26.57
C ASN A 209 4.58 -0.10 -25.85
N LYS A 210 4.01 -0.12 -24.66
CA LYS A 210 3.62 -1.31 -23.91
C LYS A 210 2.19 -1.75 -24.24
N PRO A 211 1.84 -3.02 -23.95
CA PRO A 211 0.47 -3.52 -24.08
C PRO A 211 -0.53 -2.69 -23.27
N VAL A 212 -1.75 -2.57 -23.80
CA VAL A 212 -2.82 -1.76 -23.18
C VAL A 212 -3.15 -2.21 -21.76
N ASN A 213 -3.12 -3.51 -21.48
CA ASN A 213 -3.35 -4.07 -20.16
C ASN A 213 -2.23 -3.69 -19.17
N GLU A 214 -0.95 -3.70 -19.60
CA GLU A 214 0.18 -3.30 -18.75
C GLU A 214 0.06 -1.83 -18.34
N ILE A 215 -0.30 -0.96 -19.29
CA ILE A 215 -0.48 0.47 -19.03
C ILE A 215 -1.69 0.70 -18.11
N GLN A 216 -2.82 0.02 -18.36
CA GLN A 216 -3.99 0.09 -17.50
C GLN A 216 -3.67 -0.34 -16.07
N ASN A 217 -2.95 -1.45 -15.92
CA ASN A 217 -2.54 -1.96 -14.61
C ASN A 217 -1.55 -1.02 -13.90
N LEU A 218 -0.60 -0.42 -14.64
CA LEU A 218 0.30 0.58 -14.08
C LEU A 218 -0.49 1.78 -13.52
N ILE A 219 -1.44 2.33 -14.29
CA ILE A 219 -2.26 3.46 -13.85
C ILE A 219 -3.05 3.11 -12.59
N ARG A 220 -3.70 1.94 -12.55
CA ARG A 220 -4.46 1.47 -11.39
C ARG A 220 -3.55 1.23 -10.17
N GLY A 221 -2.43 0.54 -10.36
CA GLY A 221 -1.49 0.21 -9.29
C GLY A 221 -0.77 1.43 -8.71
N MET A 222 -0.63 2.51 -9.48
CA MET A 222 -0.06 3.77 -9.02
C MET A 222 -1.09 4.74 -8.43
N SER A 223 -2.39 4.46 -8.51
CA SER A 223 -3.45 5.31 -7.99
C SER A 223 -3.92 4.83 -6.60
N PRO A 224 -4.16 5.73 -5.63
CA PRO A 224 -4.12 7.18 -5.67
C PRO A 224 -2.74 7.78 -5.35
N PHE A 225 -1.70 7.01 -5.21
CA PHE A 225 -0.34 7.46 -4.91
C PHE A 225 0.71 6.42 -5.36
N PRO A 226 1.82 6.84 -6.02
CA PRO A 226 2.25 8.22 -6.31
C PRO A 226 1.65 8.84 -7.59
N GLY A 227 0.90 8.06 -8.38
CA GLY A 227 0.34 8.41 -9.67
C GLY A 227 1.25 7.99 -10.82
N ALA A 228 0.66 7.30 -11.84
CA ALA A 228 1.36 7.04 -13.09
C ALA A 228 1.49 8.36 -13.87
N TRP A 229 2.57 8.55 -14.60
CA TRP A 229 2.87 9.81 -15.26
C TRP A 229 3.48 9.63 -16.65
N THR A 230 3.31 10.65 -17.45
CA THR A 230 3.89 10.83 -18.79
C THR A 230 4.20 12.31 -19.01
N THR A 231 4.73 12.66 -20.17
CA THR A 231 4.97 14.06 -20.53
C THR A 231 3.94 14.51 -21.56
N LEU A 232 3.26 15.62 -21.30
CA LEU A 232 2.37 16.32 -22.21
C LEU A 232 2.85 17.76 -22.36
N ASP A 233 3.09 18.22 -23.60
CA ASP A 233 3.61 19.57 -23.91
C ASP A 233 4.87 19.93 -23.10
N GLY A 234 5.77 18.95 -22.87
CA GLY A 234 7.01 19.13 -22.09
C GLY A 234 6.83 19.20 -20.57
N MET A 235 5.63 18.98 -20.05
CA MET A 235 5.33 18.99 -18.62
C MET A 235 4.89 17.62 -18.13
N GLU A 236 5.23 17.28 -16.87
CA GLU A 236 4.73 16.08 -16.24
C GLU A 236 3.20 16.12 -16.16
N TRP A 237 2.58 15.06 -16.64
CA TRP A 237 1.15 14.86 -16.63
C TRP A 237 0.80 13.52 -15.97
N LYS A 238 0.25 13.56 -14.78
CA LYS A 238 -0.19 12.37 -14.05
C LYS A 238 -1.55 11.91 -14.54
N ILE A 239 -1.67 10.59 -14.71
CA ILE A 239 -2.91 9.92 -15.05
C ILE A 239 -3.37 9.13 -13.82
N TRP A 240 -4.58 9.47 -13.36
CA TRP A 240 -5.14 8.88 -12.15
C TRP A 240 -6.17 7.81 -12.43
N LYS A 241 -6.90 7.95 -13.53
CA LYS A 241 -7.94 7.00 -13.90
C LYS A 241 -8.02 6.87 -15.42
N SER A 242 -8.16 5.63 -15.87
CA SER A 242 -8.30 5.29 -17.26
C SER A 242 -9.16 4.04 -17.41
N LYS A 243 -9.56 3.75 -18.65
CA LYS A 243 -10.18 2.48 -19.01
C LYS A 243 -9.71 2.06 -20.41
N ILE A 244 -9.68 0.77 -20.66
CA ILE A 244 -9.41 0.24 -21.99
C ILE A 244 -10.61 0.58 -22.88
N HIS A 245 -10.34 1.26 -24.00
CA HIS A 245 -11.37 1.65 -24.97
C HIS A 245 -11.53 0.58 -26.04
N SER A 246 -10.44 0.08 -26.60
CA SER A 246 -10.45 -0.97 -27.62
C SER A 246 -9.10 -1.72 -27.68
N PHE A 247 -9.14 -2.90 -28.28
CA PHE A 247 -7.96 -3.67 -28.62
C PHE A 247 -7.75 -3.54 -30.14
N ASN A 248 -6.92 -2.60 -30.58
CA ASN A 248 -6.53 -2.46 -31.98
C ASN A 248 -5.10 -1.90 -32.07
N ASN A 249 -4.47 -2.10 -33.21
CA ASN A 249 -3.08 -1.69 -33.46
C ASN A 249 -2.98 -0.74 -34.67
N GLU A 250 -3.87 0.23 -34.79
CA GLU A 250 -3.98 1.11 -35.96
C GLU A 250 -3.26 2.45 -35.82
N GLY A 251 -2.43 2.64 -34.80
CA GLY A 251 -1.82 3.94 -34.54
C GLY A 251 -0.43 3.89 -33.94
N THR A 252 0.22 5.04 -33.92
CA THR A 252 1.52 5.22 -33.25
C THR A 252 1.32 5.31 -31.74
N PRO A 253 1.99 4.48 -30.92
CA PRO A 253 1.93 4.57 -29.46
C PRO A 253 2.23 5.99 -28.95
N GLY A 254 1.44 6.43 -27.96
CA GLY A 254 1.51 7.80 -27.40
C GLY A 254 0.71 8.84 -28.18
N LYS A 255 0.19 8.50 -29.38
CA LYS A 255 -0.63 9.44 -30.16
C LYS A 255 -1.99 9.65 -29.48
N ILE A 256 -2.35 10.93 -29.29
CA ILE A 256 -3.62 11.34 -28.72
C ILE A 256 -4.66 11.55 -29.85
N LYS A 257 -5.89 11.10 -29.60
CA LYS A 257 -7.07 11.40 -30.41
C LYS A 257 -8.19 11.89 -29.49
N LEU A 258 -8.89 12.94 -29.88
CA LEU A 258 -10.15 13.34 -29.25
C LEU A 258 -11.32 12.74 -30.00
N ASP A 259 -12.24 12.15 -29.24
CA ASP A 259 -13.56 11.74 -29.71
C ASP A 259 -14.61 12.41 -28.83
N GLY A 260 -15.18 13.49 -29.30
CA GLY A 260 -16.00 14.37 -28.50
C GLY A 260 -15.26 14.93 -27.29
N LYS A 261 -15.65 14.52 -26.09
CA LYS A 261 -15.01 14.89 -24.83
C LYS A 261 -14.10 13.77 -24.27
N CYS A 262 -13.93 12.68 -25.01
CA CYS A 262 -13.05 11.58 -24.62
C CYS A 262 -11.63 11.83 -25.15
N LEU A 263 -10.63 11.66 -24.31
CA LEU A 263 -9.23 11.69 -24.70
C LEU A 263 -8.71 10.25 -24.77
N LEU A 264 -8.41 9.83 -25.99
CA LEU A 264 -7.95 8.51 -26.32
C LEU A 264 -6.45 8.53 -26.60
N VAL A 265 -5.71 7.53 -26.11
CA VAL A 265 -4.28 7.40 -26.35
C VAL A 265 -3.99 6.02 -26.91
N GLN A 266 -3.27 5.99 -28.04
CA GLN A 266 -2.83 4.75 -28.65
C GLN A 266 -1.73 4.09 -27.82
N THR A 267 -1.84 2.78 -27.62
CA THR A 267 -0.80 1.93 -27.03
C THR A 267 -0.25 0.95 -28.06
N LYS A 268 0.56 -0.02 -27.67
CA LYS A 268 1.13 -1.01 -28.58
C LYS A 268 0.05 -1.82 -29.33
N ASP A 269 -1.02 -2.20 -28.65
CA ASP A 269 -2.01 -3.19 -29.13
C ASP A 269 -3.46 -2.78 -28.82
N GLY A 270 -3.68 -1.54 -28.39
CA GLY A 270 -5.01 -1.06 -28.03
C GLY A 270 -5.06 0.45 -27.79
N VAL A 271 -6.21 0.91 -27.40
CA VAL A 271 -6.48 2.32 -27.09
C VAL A 271 -6.98 2.43 -25.66
N ILE A 272 -6.38 3.36 -24.93
CA ILE A 272 -6.79 3.72 -23.57
C ILE A 272 -7.53 5.05 -23.58
N GLU A 273 -8.67 5.12 -22.89
CA GLU A 273 -9.37 6.36 -22.59
C GLU A 273 -8.90 6.88 -21.23
N ILE A 274 -8.40 8.12 -21.21
CA ILE A 274 -8.04 8.81 -19.97
C ILE A 274 -9.29 9.45 -19.38
N LEU A 275 -9.53 9.22 -18.10
CA LEU A 275 -10.72 9.71 -17.38
C LEU A 275 -10.39 10.85 -16.43
N GLU A 276 -9.30 10.72 -15.67
CA GLU A 276 -8.84 11.72 -14.70
C GLU A 276 -7.32 11.92 -14.81
N ALA A 277 -6.90 13.17 -14.80
CA ALA A 277 -5.49 13.55 -14.93
C ALA A 277 -5.14 14.81 -14.13
N GLN A 278 -3.84 15.08 -14.04
CA GLN A 278 -3.30 16.21 -13.29
C GLN A 278 -2.02 16.73 -13.94
N MET A 279 -2.03 17.96 -14.39
CA MET A 279 -0.80 18.67 -14.79
C MET A 279 0.02 19.05 -13.57
N ALA A 280 1.33 19.10 -13.72
CA ALA A 280 2.26 19.56 -12.69
C ALA A 280 1.80 20.90 -12.09
N GLY A 281 1.72 20.96 -10.76
CA GLY A 281 1.30 22.17 -10.02
C GLY A 281 -0.20 22.51 -10.08
N LYS A 282 -1.03 21.69 -10.74
CA LYS A 282 -2.48 21.87 -10.80
C LYS A 282 -3.21 20.84 -9.94
N ARG A 283 -4.53 21.00 -9.80
CA ARG A 283 -5.41 20.02 -9.15
C ARG A 283 -5.69 18.85 -10.10
N LYS A 284 -6.01 17.69 -9.53
CA LYS A 284 -6.62 16.57 -10.25
C LYS A 284 -7.98 16.99 -10.80
N MET A 285 -8.31 16.59 -12.04
CA MET A 285 -9.56 16.92 -12.71
C MET A 285 -9.97 15.84 -13.71
N THR A 286 -11.26 15.82 -14.06
CA THR A 286 -11.76 14.99 -15.14
C THR A 286 -11.25 15.48 -16.50
N ILE A 287 -11.21 14.59 -17.50
CA ILE A 287 -10.76 15.00 -18.85
C ILE A 287 -11.67 16.07 -19.47
N PRO A 288 -13.01 16.02 -19.37
CA PRO A 288 -13.83 17.12 -19.83
C PRO A 288 -13.46 18.48 -19.22
N ASP A 289 -13.19 18.53 -17.91
CA ASP A 289 -12.76 19.78 -17.24
C ASP A 289 -11.35 20.21 -17.68
N PHE A 290 -10.45 19.24 -17.87
CA PHE A 290 -9.11 19.49 -18.37
C PHE A 290 -9.16 20.14 -19.76
N LEU A 291 -9.96 19.60 -20.70
CA LEU A 291 -10.09 20.11 -22.07
C LEU A 291 -10.75 21.50 -22.15
N ASN A 292 -11.61 21.86 -21.18
CA ASN A 292 -12.18 23.19 -21.09
C ASN A 292 -11.12 24.25 -20.72
N GLY A 293 -10.13 23.88 -19.95
CA GLY A 293 -9.10 24.79 -19.44
C GLY A 293 -7.72 24.68 -20.08
N TYR A 294 -7.49 23.68 -20.92
CA TYR A 294 -6.19 23.40 -21.50
C TYR A 294 -6.28 23.02 -22.98
N LYS A 295 -5.54 23.74 -23.83
CA LYS A 295 -5.42 23.40 -25.24
C LYS A 295 -4.14 22.56 -25.44
N ILE A 296 -4.29 21.32 -25.83
CA ILE A 296 -3.19 20.42 -26.15
C ILE A 296 -2.47 20.97 -27.38
N LYS A 297 -1.18 21.15 -27.30
CA LYS A 297 -0.33 21.66 -28.40
C LYS A 297 0.32 20.52 -29.16
N ASP A 298 0.87 19.55 -28.43
CA ASP A 298 1.43 18.33 -29.00
C ASP A 298 0.48 17.15 -28.73
N TRP A 299 0.07 16.51 -29.80
CA TRP A 299 -0.84 15.35 -29.75
C TRP A 299 -0.08 14.03 -29.60
N SER A 300 1.09 14.08 -28.99
CA SER A 300 1.91 12.92 -28.69
C SER A 300 2.44 12.99 -27.27
N LEU A 301 2.36 11.87 -26.54
CA LEU A 301 2.86 11.68 -25.20
C LEU A 301 4.22 10.99 -25.24
N THR A 302 5.12 11.35 -24.32
CA THR A 302 6.47 10.78 -24.21
C THR A 302 6.81 10.34 -22.79
#